data_e2c5f8ac3d557b82acb08feacbc7313c
#
_entry.id   e2c5f8ac3d557b82acb08feacbc7313c
#
_cell.length_a   1.000
_cell.length_b   1.000
_cell.length_c   1.000
_cell.angle_alpha   90.00
_cell.angle_beta   90.00
_cell.angle_gamma   90.00
#
_symmetry.space_group_name_H-M   'P 1'
#
loop_
_entity.id
_entity.type
_entity.pdbx_description
1 polymer ?
#
loop_
_entity_poly.entity_id
_entity_poly.type
_entity_poly.pdbx_seq_one_letter_code
_entity_poly.pdbx_strand_id
1 'polypeptide(L)'
;PGVADAKGSFADPRNPKHGPLPETYARYKGLYVNGSRIVVRYDFGETEIYDSPWMNKEQNGTSRFSRRLVIKQGSRVWKVHQLKDASAKINVNELLKQKPSGGFETEKLEGLIGPGPRHWGEPIVTQGIIDKRKTPFAIDAITVPYKNPHNALFFTAGHDFTSNGDCYVATAHGDVWKVTGIDAELKAVKWHRFATGLYQPLGLRVVKDRVYVLGRDQITRLHDKNGDGEADFYEAFNNDIMIGGGGHSYATCLETDSQGNFYFIRCAEGTPHGGVVLKVSADGGKLEVVATGFRNPNGLGVGYNGVITAADQQGTWVPETRLDIIRPGGFY
;
A
#
# COMPACT_ATOMS: atom_id res chain seq x y z
N PRO A 1 13.79 -13.74 9.02
CA PRO A 1 12.97 -12.66 9.59
C PRO A 1 13.79 -11.71 10.47
N GLY A 2 13.40 -10.43 10.50
CA GLY A 2 14.02 -9.41 11.37
C GLY A 2 13.53 -9.48 12.81
N VAL A 3 12.40 -10.19 13.04
CA VAL A 3 11.81 -10.44 14.37
C VAL A 3 11.74 -11.94 14.58
N ALA A 4 12.14 -12.41 15.78
CA ALA A 4 12.09 -13.83 16.14
C ALA A 4 10.64 -14.29 16.36
N ASP A 5 10.41 -15.59 16.20
CA ASP A 5 9.16 -16.24 16.61
C ASP A 5 9.02 -16.32 18.16
N ALA A 6 7.92 -16.89 18.64
CA ALA A 6 7.65 -17.06 20.06
C ALA A 6 8.71 -17.92 20.79
N LYS A 7 9.46 -18.76 20.07
CA LYS A 7 10.54 -19.60 20.61
C LYS A 7 11.92 -18.94 20.50
N GLY A 8 12.00 -17.72 19.95
CA GLY A 8 13.26 -16.99 19.75
C GLY A 8 14.00 -17.36 18.46
N SER A 9 13.39 -18.13 17.55
CA SER A 9 14.00 -18.50 16.28
C SER A 9 13.88 -17.40 15.24
N PHE A 10 14.94 -17.17 14.47
CA PHE A 10 14.98 -16.30 13.30
C PHE A 10 14.93 -17.08 11.98
N ALA A 11 14.71 -18.39 12.04
CA ALA A 11 14.55 -19.20 10.83
C ALA A 11 13.28 -18.81 10.10
N ASP A 12 13.32 -18.83 8.77
CA ASP A 12 12.12 -18.65 7.96
C ASP A 12 11.33 -19.96 7.93
N PRO A 13 10.12 -20.00 8.52
CA PRO A 13 9.36 -21.25 8.62
C PRO A 13 8.62 -21.61 7.33
N ARG A 14 8.60 -20.72 6.34
CA ARG A 14 7.81 -20.91 5.14
C ARG A 14 8.47 -21.88 4.17
N ASN A 15 7.65 -22.76 3.59
CA ASN A 15 8.08 -23.64 2.51
C ASN A 15 6.90 -23.80 1.51
N PRO A 16 6.96 -23.24 0.30
CA PRO A 16 8.03 -22.37 -0.21
C PRO A 16 8.10 -21.02 0.53
N LYS A 17 9.23 -20.31 0.44
CA LYS A 17 9.47 -19.03 1.13
C LYS A 17 8.71 -17.84 0.48
N HIS A 18 7.44 -18.02 0.23
CA HIS A 18 6.54 -17.04 -0.35
C HIS A 18 5.42 -16.68 0.64
N GLY A 19 4.79 -15.53 0.42
CA GLY A 19 3.67 -15.07 1.23
C GLY A 19 4.05 -14.54 2.61
N PRO A 20 3.04 -14.23 3.44
CA PRO A 20 3.24 -13.70 4.77
C PRO A 20 3.86 -14.73 5.71
N LEU A 21 4.51 -14.25 6.76
CA LEU A 21 4.92 -15.09 7.87
C LEU A 21 3.69 -15.62 8.63
N PRO A 22 3.75 -16.82 9.24
CA PRO A 22 2.68 -17.31 10.11
C PRO A 22 2.37 -16.33 11.25
N GLU A 23 1.15 -16.39 11.79
CA GLU A 23 0.70 -15.51 12.88
C GLU A 23 1.54 -15.62 14.17
N THR A 24 2.24 -16.75 14.35
CA THR A 24 3.21 -16.94 15.44
C THR A 24 4.45 -16.07 15.31
N TYR A 25 4.61 -15.36 14.20
CA TYR A 25 5.65 -14.37 13.96
C TYR A 25 5.08 -12.96 13.97
N ALA A 26 5.95 -11.95 14.03
CA ALA A 26 5.50 -10.58 13.92
C ALA A 26 4.93 -10.29 12.53
N ARG A 27 3.73 -9.72 12.50
CA ARG A 27 3.03 -9.29 11.28
C ARG A 27 3.20 -7.79 11.07
N TYR A 28 3.61 -7.40 9.89
CA TYR A 28 3.64 -5.99 9.49
C TYR A 28 2.21 -5.45 9.41
N LYS A 29 1.96 -4.31 10.07
CA LYS A 29 0.66 -3.65 10.13
C LYS A 29 0.62 -2.30 9.47
N GLY A 30 1.76 -1.79 9.07
CA GLY A 30 1.85 -0.50 8.37
C GLY A 30 2.95 0.40 8.88
N LEU A 31 3.01 1.58 8.34
CA LEU A 31 3.96 2.61 8.75
C LEU A 31 3.27 3.96 8.93
N TYR A 32 3.74 4.70 9.91
CA TYR A 32 3.38 6.09 10.14
C TYR A 32 4.43 6.99 9.49
N VAL A 33 3.96 8.06 8.88
CA VAL A 33 4.80 9.11 8.30
C VAL A 33 4.51 10.41 9.04
N ASN A 34 5.54 11.01 9.63
CA ASN A 34 5.42 12.28 10.34
C ASN A 34 6.59 13.18 9.91
N GLY A 35 6.34 14.00 8.90
CA GLY A 35 7.39 14.78 8.24
C GLY A 35 8.48 13.86 7.66
N SER A 36 9.71 14.00 8.14
CA SER A 36 10.85 13.16 7.74
C SER A 36 11.03 11.89 8.58
N ARG A 37 10.11 11.63 9.52
CA ARG A 37 10.18 10.47 10.42
C ARG A 37 9.24 9.37 9.97
N ILE A 38 9.68 8.13 10.14
CA ILE A 38 8.87 6.92 9.90
C ILE A 38 8.83 6.09 11.16
N VAL A 39 7.66 5.52 11.47
CA VAL A 39 7.49 4.51 12.51
C VAL A 39 6.81 3.30 11.90
N VAL A 40 7.49 2.17 11.89
CA VAL A 40 6.94 0.91 11.38
C VAL A 40 6.24 0.18 12.52
N ARG A 41 5.01 -0.29 12.26
CA ARG A 41 4.23 -1.06 13.21
C ARG A 41 4.24 -2.54 12.84
N TYR A 42 4.52 -3.37 13.84
CA TYR A 42 4.36 -4.82 13.81
C TYR A 42 3.48 -5.26 14.98
N ASP A 43 2.66 -6.27 14.76
CA ASP A 43 1.94 -6.96 15.84
C ASP A 43 2.51 -8.36 16.04
N PHE A 44 2.72 -8.75 17.29
CA PHE A 44 3.18 -10.06 17.72
C PHE A 44 2.20 -10.59 18.77
N GLY A 45 1.21 -11.37 18.34
CA GLY A 45 0.05 -11.67 19.15
C GLY A 45 -0.66 -10.37 19.59
N GLU A 46 -0.86 -10.19 20.89
CA GLU A 46 -1.46 -8.99 21.46
C GLU A 46 -0.44 -7.85 21.71
N THR A 47 0.83 -8.06 21.35
CA THR A 47 1.89 -7.09 21.57
C THR A 47 2.12 -6.25 20.32
N GLU A 48 1.97 -4.95 20.45
CA GLU A 48 2.30 -3.98 19.40
C GLU A 48 3.77 -3.55 19.53
N ILE A 49 4.47 -3.53 18.41
CA ILE A 49 5.87 -3.10 18.32
C ILE A 49 5.93 -1.92 17.36
N TYR A 50 6.43 -0.80 17.84
CA TYR A 50 6.69 0.39 17.04
C TYR A 50 8.19 0.57 16.90
N ASP A 51 8.67 0.55 15.68
CA ASP A 51 10.09 0.61 15.31
C ASP A 51 10.36 1.91 14.55
N SER A 52 11.09 2.82 15.18
CA SER A 52 11.45 4.11 14.62
C SER A 52 12.95 4.14 14.30
N PRO A 53 13.35 3.86 13.05
CA PRO A 53 14.72 4.04 12.59
C PRO A 53 15.04 5.53 12.44
N TRP A 54 16.27 5.93 12.80
CA TRP A 54 16.72 7.30 12.66
C TRP A 54 18.23 7.39 12.46
N MET A 55 18.64 8.41 11.70
CA MET A 55 20.03 8.74 11.53
C MET A 55 20.39 10.00 12.33
N ASN A 56 21.21 9.83 13.35
CA ASN A 56 21.76 10.93 14.13
C ASN A 56 23.07 11.40 13.52
N LYS A 57 23.27 12.72 13.41
CA LYS A 57 24.58 13.31 13.14
C LYS A 57 25.27 13.59 14.47
N GLU A 58 26.44 13.01 14.66
CA GLU A 58 27.29 13.26 15.84
C GLU A 58 28.07 14.56 15.66
N GLN A 59 28.56 15.13 16.78
CA GLN A 59 29.31 16.40 16.76
C GLN A 59 30.59 16.35 15.92
N ASN A 60 31.15 15.16 15.73
CA ASN A 60 32.32 14.91 14.89
C ASN A 60 32.00 14.78 13.38
N GLY A 61 30.73 15.01 12.97
CA GLY A 61 30.27 14.92 11.59
C GLY A 61 29.95 13.50 11.12
N THR A 62 30.16 12.47 11.94
CA THR A 62 29.79 11.11 11.58
C THR A 62 28.25 10.93 11.70
N SER A 63 27.72 10.04 10.84
CA SER A 63 26.30 9.68 10.89
C SER A 63 26.16 8.30 11.54
N ARG A 64 25.30 8.20 12.54
CA ARG A 64 25.00 6.95 13.22
C ARG A 64 23.52 6.59 13.08
N PHE A 65 23.25 5.41 12.55
CA PHE A 65 21.90 4.85 12.58
C PHE A 65 21.59 4.29 13.96
N SER A 66 20.37 4.57 14.41
CA SER A 66 19.81 3.97 15.60
C SER A 66 18.36 3.57 15.35
N ARG A 67 17.85 2.61 16.11
CA ARG A 67 16.45 2.20 16.09
C ARG A 67 15.89 2.32 17.49
N ARG A 68 14.73 2.92 17.58
CA ARG A 68 13.99 2.98 18.83
C ARG A 68 12.78 2.06 18.73
N LEU A 69 12.73 1.11 19.64
CA LEU A 69 11.62 0.17 19.75
C LEU A 69 10.75 0.56 20.93
N VAL A 70 9.47 0.76 20.70
CA VAL A 70 8.46 0.89 21.75
C VAL A 70 7.57 -0.33 21.70
N ILE A 71 7.46 -1.03 22.81
CA ILE A 71 6.67 -2.25 22.95
C ILE A 71 5.47 -1.92 23.81
N LYS A 72 4.27 -2.14 23.28
CA LYS A 72 2.99 -1.94 23.96
C LYS A 72 2.25 -3.26 24.11
N GLN A 73 1.49 -3.39 25.21
CA GLN A 73 0.52 -4.45 25.40
C GLN A 73 -0.76 -3.83 25.97
N GLY A 74 -1.85 -3.87 25.18
CA GLY A 74 -3.05 -3.11 25.47
C GLY A 74 -2.77 -1.60 25.52
N SER A 75 -3.30 -0.89 26.49
CA SER A 75 -3.11 0.56 26.67
C SER A 75 -1.78 0.94 27.33
N ARG A 76 -0.96 -0.03 27.77
CA ARG A 76 0.29 0.22 28.50
C ARG A 76 1.51 0.17 27.58
N VAL A 77 2.37 1.18 27.67
CA VAL A 77 3.73 1.11 27.13
C VAL A 77 4.57 0.24 28.04
N TRP A 78 4.95 -0.93 27.54
CA TRP A 78 5.71 -1.87 28.33
C TRP A 78 7.16 -1.48 28.44
N LYS A 79 7.79 -1.19 27.31
CA LYS A 79 9.22 -0.89 27.31
C LYS A 79 9.65 -0.07 26.11
N VAL A 80 10.67 0.75 26.32
CA VAL A 80 11.37 1.48 25.27
C VAL A 80 12.80 1.01 25.21
N HIS A 81 13.26 0.58 24.06
CA HIS A 81 14.62 0.13 23.80
C HIS A 81 15.27 0.96 22.71
N GLN A 82 16.52 1.36 22.94
CA GLN A 82 17.38 1.97 21.94
C GLN A 82 18.36 0.91 21.41
N LEU A 83 18.28 0.59 20.13
CA LEU A 83 19.24 -0.27 19.46
C LEU A 83 20.30 0.59 18.80
N LYS A 84 21.58 0.34 19.12
CA LYS A 84 22.72 1.05 18.54
C LYS A 84 23.08 0.54 17.13
N ASP A 85 22.64 -0.67 16.82
CA ASP A 85 22.88 -1.33 15.53
C ASP A 85 21.56 -1.39 14.74
N ALA A 86 21.54 -0.76 13.57
CA ALA A 86 20.38 -0.75 12.68
C ALA A 86 20.04 -2.15 12.15
N SER A 87 21.01 -3.05 12.07
CA SER A 87 20.84 -4.43 11.59
C SER A 87 20.42 -5.41 12.69
N ALA A 88 20.33 -4.96 13.95
CA ALA A 88 19.99 -5.82 15.09
C ALA A 88 18.64 -6.52 14.87
N LYS A 89 18.65 -7.83 15.00
CA LYS A 89 17.44 -8.65 14.98
C LYS A 89 16.67 -8.50 16.31
N ILE A 90 15.35 -8.52 16.21
CA ILE A 90 14.46 -8.28 17.36
C ILE A 90 13.97 -9.61 17.92
N ASN A 91 14.35 -9.92 19.16
CA ASN A 91 13.71 -10.98 19.94
C ASN A 91 12.82 -10.33 21.00
N VAL A 92 11.51 -10.29 20.77
CA VAL A 92 10.54 -9.63 21.63
C VAL A 92 10.55 -10.22 23.04
N ASN A 93 10.63 -11.55 23.17
CA ASN A 93 10.62 -12.23 24.46
C ASN A 93 11.87 -11.89 25.31
N GLU A 94 13.03 -11.72 24.68
CA GLU A 94 14.24 -11.29 25.38
C GLU A 94 14.17 -9.80 25.74
N LEU A 95 13.67 -8.95 24.85
CA LEU A 95 13.50 -7.53 25.13
C LEU A 95 12.51 -7.29 26.30
N LEU A 96 11.46 -8.10 26.40
CA LEU A 96 10.51 -8.02 27.51
C LEU A 96 11.13 -8.36 28.87
N LYS A 97 12.19 -9.17 28.92
CA LYS A 97 12.94 -9.53 30.14
C LYS A 97 13.96 -8.47 30.55
N GLN A 98 14.46 -7.66 29.60
CA GLN A 98 15.49 -6.66 29.85
C GLN A 98 14.89 -5.41 30.53
N LYS A 99 15.68 -4.72 31.36
CA LYS A 99 15.29 -3.39 31.84
C LYS A 99 15.27 -2.40 30.67
N PRO A 100 14.31 -1.48 30.60
CA PRO A 100 14.34 -0.42 29.59
C PRO A 100 15.65 0.36 29.66
N SER A 101 16.27 0.62 28.51
CA SER A 101 17.44 1.49 28.46
C SER A 101 16.96 2.93 28.67
N GLY A 102 17.07 3.45 29.91
CA GLY A 102 16.72 4.81 30.24
C GLY A 102 17.77 5.82 29.77
N GLY A 103 17.37 7.05 29.49
CA GLY A 103 18.28 8.18 29.31
C GLY A 103 18.16 8.97 28.00
N PHE A 104 17.09 8.79 27.25
CA PHE A 104 16.81 9.69 26.10
C PHE A 104 15.65 10.58 26.40
N GLU A 105 15.82 11.91 26.19
CA GLU A 105 14.70 12.83 26.01
C GLU A 105 13.87 12.30 24.85
N THR A 106 12.75 11.74 25.19
CA THR A 106 12.01 10.90 24.27
C THR A 106 10.99 11.78 23.59
N GLU A 107 11.18 12.04 22.30
CA GLU A 107 10.02 12.27 21.45
C GLU A 107 8.95 11.25 21.86
N LYS A 108 7.81 11.73 22.30
CA LYS A 108 6.73 10.83 22.71
C LYS A 108 6.28 10.06 21.48
N LEU A 109 6.13 8.74 21.59
CA LEU A 109 5.67 7.93 20.46
C LEU A 109 4.35 8.47 19.89
N GLU A 110 3.46 8.95 20.78
CA GLU A 110 2.17 9.53 20.40
C GLU A 110 2.33 10.67 19.38
N GLY A 111 3.38 11.49 19.52
CA GLY A 111 3.68 12.54 18.54
C GLY A 111 4.16 12.01 17.18
N LEU A 112 4.80 10.84 17.16
CA LEU A 112 5.30 10.23 15.90
C LEU A 112 4.27 9.38 15.17
N ILE A 113 3.30 8.81 15.89
CA ILE A 113 2.20 8.02 15.31
C ILE A 113 0.90 8.83 15.15
N GLY A 114 0.92 10.09 15.56
CA GLY A 114 -0.11 11.08 15.29
C GLY A 114 -0.01 11.63 13.86
N PRO A 115 -0.91 12.57 13.51
CA PRO A 115 -0.81 13.28 12.25
C PRO A 115 0.48 14.11 12.19
N GLY A 116 1.14 14.08 11.04
CA GLY A 116 2.33 14.85 10.78
C GLY A 116 2.04 16.22 10.15
N PRO A 117 3.02 17.12 10.04
CA PRO A 117 2.90 18.30 9.22
C PRO A 117 2.98 17.94 7.73
N ARG A 118 2.36 18.76 6.90
CA ARG A 118 2.52 18.65 5.43
C ARG A 118 3.99 18.64 5.03
N HIS A 119 4.34 17.75 4.16
CA HIS A 119 5.72 17.52 3.71
C HIS A 119 5.96 17.91 2.25
N TRP A 120 4.93 17.78 1.40
CA TRP A 120 5.08 17.93 -0.04
C TRP A 120 4.82 19.34 -0.57
N GLY A 121 4.49 20.30 0.29
CA GLY A 121 4.30 21.70 -0.07
C GLY A 121 2.97 21.97 -0.80
N GLU A 122 2.98 23.00 -1.65
CA GLU A 122 1.77 23.45 -2.33
C GLU A 122 1.41 22.56 -3.52
N PRO A 123 0.10 22.46 -3.86
CA PRO A 123 -0.35 21.67 -5.01
C PRO A 123 0.18 22.22 -6.33
N ILE A 124 0.44 21.32 -7.25
CA ILE A 124 0.76 21.68 -8.63
C ILE A 124 -0.54 21.99 -9.36
N VAL A 125 -0.64 23.15 -9.99
CA VAL A 125 -1.84 23.56 -10.74
C VAL A 125 -1.63 23.31 -12.22
N THR A 126 -2.59 22.63 -12.84
CA THR A 126 -2.64 22.44 -14.29
C THR A 126 -3.95 22.92 -14.86
N GLN A 127 -3.97 23.23 -16.15
CA GLN A 127 -5.20 23.54 -16.90
C GLN A 127 -5.54 22.32 -17.75
N GLY A 128 -6.78 21.84 -17.64
CA GLY A 128 -7.28 20.77 -18.49
C GLY A 128 -7.68 21.25 -19.88
N ILE A 129 -8.09 20.32 -20.71
CA ILE A 129 -8.52 20.57 -22.10
C ILE A 129 -9.98 20.13 -22.22
N ILE A 130 -10.85 21.07 -22.57
CA ILE A 130 -12.26 20.81 -22.84
C ILE A 130 -12.44 20.49 -24.33
N ASP A 131 -13.05 19.36 -24.61
CA ASP A 131 -13.38 18.95 -25.97
C ASP A 131 -14.60 19.72 -26.49
N LYS A 132 -14.37 20.58 -27.48
CA LYS A 132 -15.42 21.41 -28.10
C LYS A 132 -16.02 20.76 -29.34
N ARG A 133 -15.65 19.55 -29.71
CA ARG A 133 -16.15 18.87 -30.90
C ARG A 133 -17.62 18.49 -30.71
N LYS A 134 -18.41 18.69 -31.77
CA LYS A 134 -19.81 18.23 -31.84
C LYS A 134 -19.85 16.81 -32.41
N THR A 135 -19.37 15.88 -31.66
CA THR A 135 -19.38 14.43 -31.98
C THR A 135 -20.22 13.67 -30.94
N PRO A 136 -20.62 12.42 -31.21
CA PRO A 136 -21.37 11.63 -30.24
C PRO A 136 -20.65 11.47 -28.88
N PHE A 137 -19.32 11.60 -28.87
CA PHE A 137 -18.49 11.50 -27.67
C PHE A 137 -17.58 12.73 -27.57
N ALA A 138 -17.58 13.38 -26.40
CA ALA A 138 -16.63 14.42 -26.03
C ALA A 138 -15.61 13.82 -25.03
N ILE A 139 -14.33 14.18 -25.15
CA ILE A 139 -13.26 13.72 -24.27
C ILE A 139 -12.57 14.94 -23.69
N ASP A 140 -12.91 15.27 -22.45
CA ASP A 140 -12.17 16.26 -21.69
C ASP A 140 -10.92 15.62 -21.08
N ALA A 141 -9.82 16.35 -21.06
CA ALA A 141 -8.55 15.83 -20.57
C ALA A 141 -8.06 16.61 -19.36
N ILE A 142 -7.77 15.88 -18.28
CA ILE A 142 -7.06 16.41 -17.11
C ILE A 142 -5.56 16.36 -17.40
N THR A 143 -4.93 17.52 -17.49
CA THR A 143 -3.50 17.61 -17.79
C THR A 143 -2.65 17.12 -16.63
N VAL A 144 -1.84 16.09 -16.90
CA VAL A 144 -0.90 15.52 -15.93
C VAL A 144 0.34 16.41 -15.79
N PRO A 145 0.81 16.73 -14.58
CA PRO A 145 1.97 17.60 -14.35
C PRO A 145 3.30 16.82 -14.53
N TYR A 146 3.65 16.44 -15.75
CA TYR A 146 4.90 15.73 -16.04
C TYR A 146 6.15 16.50 -15.59
N LYS A 147 6.11 17.84 -15.69
CA LYS A 147 7.14 18.70 -15.10
C LYS A 147 6.68 19.13 -13.72
N ASN A 148 7.34 18.65 -12.69
CA ASN A 148 6.94 18.88 -11.31
C ASN A 148 8.15 19.04 -10.39
N PRO A 149 8.02 19.73 -9.23
CA PRO A 149 9.13 20.02 -8.32
C PRO A 149 9.67 18.78 -7.61
N HIS A 150 8.95 17.67 -7.64
CA HIS A 150 9.31 16.43 -6.95
C HIS A 150 10.12 15.46 -7.81
N ASN A 151 10.33 15.78 -9.12
CA ASN A 151 10.86 14.85 -10.12
C ASN A 151 10.07 13.53 -10.15
N ALA A 152 8.80 13.56 -9.79
CA ALA A 152 7.93 12.40 -9.78
C ALA A 152 7.58 11.98 -11.20
N LEU A 153 7.62 10.68 -11.46
CA LEU A 153 7.26 10.11 -12.75
C LEU A 153 5.76 9.80 -12.78
N PHE A 154 5.06 10.37 -13.73
CA PHE A 154 3.62 10.15 -13.93
C PHE A 154 3.36 9.03 -14.95
N PHE A 155 3.50 7.81 -14.51
CA PHE A 155 2.94 6.66 -15.21
C PHE A 155 1.66 6.27 -14.48
N THR A 156 0.55 6.90 -14.87
CA THR A 156 -0.76 6.77 -14.20
C THR A 156 -1.28 5.34 -14.28
N ALA A 157 -1.87 4.87 -13.20
CA ALA A 157 -2.44 3.54 -13.06
C ALA A 157 -3.89 3.62 -12.52
N GLY A 158 -4.17 2.98 -11.39
CA GLY A 158 -5.50 3.02 -10.78
C GLY A 158 -5.93 4.43 -10.36
N HIS A 159 -7.20 4.74 -10.53
CA HIS A 159 -7.80 5.98 -10.04
C HIS A 159 -9.25 5.75 -9.63
N ASP A 160 -9.74 6.58 -8.72
CA ASP A 160 -11.14 6.57 -8.29
C ASP A 160 -11.51 7.90 -7.64
N PHE A 161 -12.80 8.12 -7.42
CA PHE A 161 -13.35 9.38 -6.94
C PHE A 161 -13.98 9.23 -5.55
N THR A 162 -13.84 10.25 -4.74
CA THR A 162 -14.58 10.41 -3.50
C THR A 162 -16.00 10.92 -3.75
N SER A 163 -16.84 10.87 -2.74
CA SER A 163 -18.23 11.34 -2.81
C SER A 163 -18.36 12.83 -3.13
N ASN A 164 -17.33 13.64 -2.84
CA ASN A 164 -17.30 15.08 -3.15
C ASN A 164 -16.67 15.41 -4.51
N GLY A 165 -16.25 14.39 -5.29
CA GLY A 165 -15.70 14.56 -6.64
C GLY A 165 -14.17 14.77 -6.69
N ASP A 166 -13.45 14.70 -5.55
CA ASP A 166 -11.99 14.65 -5.58
C ASP A 166 -11.53 13.30 -6.17
N CYS A 167 -10.50 13.32 -7.01
CA CYS A 167 -9.95 12.11 -7.61
C CYS A 167 -8.64 11.72 -6.93
N TYR A 168 -8.44 10.43 -6.71
CA TYR A 168 -7.13 9.89 -6.33
C TYR A 168 -6.55 9.10 -7.49
N VAL A 169 -5.28 9.35 -7.81
CA VAL A 169 -4.56 8.72 -8.93
C VAL A 169 -3.28 8.10 -8.42
N ALA A 170 -3.13 6.79 -8.59
CA ALA A 170 -1.88 6.09 -8.33
C ALA A 170 -0.94 6.16 -9.55
N THR A 171 0.36 6.16 -9.30
CA THR A 171 1.37 6.02 -10.35
C THR A 171 2.20 4.76 -10.13
N ALA A 172 2.57 4.06 -11.19
CA ALA A 172 3.34 2.82 -11.11
C ALA A 172 4.70 2.97 -10.40
N HIS A 173 5.17 4.21 -10.22
CA HIS A 173 6.42 4.53 -9.54
C HIS A 173 6.27 4.74 -8.02
N GLY A 174 5.05 4.57 -7.47
CA GLY A 174 4.85 4.51 -6.03
C GLY A 174 4.15 5.71 -5.42
N ASP A 175 3.70 6.68 -6.20
CA ASP A 175 2.97 7.85 -5.70
C ASP A 175 1.46 7.67 -5.78
N VAL A 176 0.75 8.33 -4.88
CA VAL A 176 -0.69 8.61 -4.98
C VAL A 176 -0.89 10.11 -4.94
N TRP A 177 -1.66 10.61 -5.90
CA TRP A 177 -1.96 12.02 -6.03
C TRP A 177 -3.44 12.26 -5.76
N LYS A 178 -3.76 13.24 -4.91
CA LYS A 178 -5.11 13.77 -4.72
C LYS A 178 -5.31 14.90 -5.74
N VAL A 179 -6.30 14.77 -6.60
CA VAL A 179 -6.62 15.72 -7.67
C VAL A 179 -7.93 16.38 -7.34
N THR A 180 -7.90 17.70 -7.19
CA THR A 180 -9.06 18.52 -6.85
C THR A 180 -9.29 19.62 -7.88
N GLY A 181 -10.45 20.27 -7.85
CA GLY A 181 -10.79 21.32 -8.82
C GLY A 181 -11.13 20.75 -10.20
N ILE A 182 -11.65 19.53 -10.25
CA ILE A 182 -12.19 18.90 -11.45
C ILE A 182 -13.62 19.43 -11.63
N ASP A 183 -13.75 20.53 -12.35
CA ASP A 183 -15.01 21.19 -12.68
C ASP A 183 -15.25 21.22 -14.20
N ALA A 184 -16.39 21.76 -14.62
CA ALA A 184 -16.75 21.85 -16.04
C ALA A 184 -15.82 22.73 -16.89
N GLU A 185 -14.96 23.53 -16.29
CA GLU A 185 -14.04 24.43 -16.98
C GLU A 185 -12.59 23.94 -16.99
N LEU A 186 -12.22 23.07 -16.06
CA LEU A 186 -10.87 22.50 -15.84
C LEU A 186 -9.74 23.55 -15.83
N LYS A 187 -10.05 24.78 -15.37
CA LYS A 187 -9.09 25.89 -15.43
C LYS A 187 -7.97 25.79 -14.39
N ALA A 188 -8.24 25.14 -13.26
CA ALA A 188 -7.33 25.11 -12.12
C ALA A 188 -7.39 23.75 -11.41
N VAL A 189 -6.99 22.69 -12.11
CA VAL A 189 -6.88 21.35 -11.53
C VAL A 189 -5.65 21.28 -10.65
N LYS A 190 -5.83 20.91 -9.39
CA LYS A 190 -4.77 20.90 -8.36
C LYS A 190 -4.36 19.47 -8.06
N TRP A 191 -3.07 19.21 -8.13
CA TRP A 191 -2.45 17.91 -7.85
C TRP A 191 -1.67 17.98 -6.55
N HIS A 192 -2.17 17.35 -5.49
CA HIS A 192 -1.47 17.18 -4.22
C HIS A 192 -0.80 15.81 -4.18
N ARG A 193 0.47 15.76 -3.81
CA ARG A 193 1.15 14.49 -3.57
C ARG A 193 0.64 13.92 -2.24
N PHE A 194 -0.30 12.98 -2.30
CA PHE A 194 -0.99 12.44 -1.13
C PHE A 194 -0.16 11.40 -0.39
N ALA A 195 0.50 10.50 -1.13
CA ALA A 195 1.34 9.43 -0.58
C ALA A 195 2.47 9.07 -1.55
N THR A 196 3.55 8.46 -1.04
CA THR A 196 4.68 8.00 -1.85
C THR A 196 5.33 6.76 -1.23
N GLY A 197 6.20 6.07 -2.00
CA GLY A 197 6.96 4.91 -1.51
C GLY A 197 6.19 3.60 -1.53
N LEU A 198 5.04 3.54 -2.22
CA LEU A 198 4.31 2.30 -2.46
C LEU A 198 5.00 1.44 -3.51
N TYR A 199 4.84 0.12 -3.41
CA TYR A 199 5.51 -0.81 -4.32
C TYR A 199 4.63 -1.09 -5.56
N GLN A 200 4.93 -0.40 -6.67
CA GLN A 200 4.24 -0.55 -7.96
C GLN A 200 2.70 -0.58 -7.83
N PRO A 201 2.07 0.49 -7.35
CA PRO A 201 0.63 0.54 -7.22
C PRO A 201 -0.03 0.61 -8.61
N LEU A 202 -0.81 -0.43 -8.96
CA LEU A 202 -1.50 -0.55 -10.24
C LEU A 202 -3.02 -0.64 -10.11
N GLY A 203 -3.54 -0.63 -8.89
CA GLY A 203 -4.97 -0.52 -8.61
C GLY A 203 -5.24 0.49 -7.51
N LEU A 204 -6.37 1.18 -7.58
CA LEU A 204 -6.82 2.11 -6.55
C LEU A 204 -8.34 2.11 -6.51
N ARG A 205 -8.90 2.10 -5.29
CA ARG A 205 -10.33 2.28 -5.05
C ARG A 205 -10.57 3.21 -3.87
N VAL A 206 -11.64 3.99 -3.98
CA VAL A 206 -12.17 4.79 -2.90
C VAL A 206 -13.47 4.14 -2.40
N VAL A 207 -13.46 3.66 -1.17
CA VAL A 207 -14.63 3.01 -0.57
C VAL A 207 -15.05 3.79 0.67
N LYS A 208 -16.23 4.38 0.66
CA LYS A 208 -16.73 5.26 1.74
C LYS A 208 -15.70 6.36 2.08
N ASP A 209 -15.22 7.03 1.05
CA ASP A 209 -14.20 8.11 1.09
C ASP A 209 -12.86 7.69 1.72
N ARG A 210 -12.56 6.39 1.76
CA ARG A 210 -11.29 5.84 2.20
C ARG A 210 -10.50 5.32 1.00
N VAL A 211 -9.23 5.66 0.94
CA VAL A 211 -8.35 5.34 -0.18
C VAL A 211 -7.65 4.00 0.04
N TYR A 212 -7.86 3.06 -0.87
CA TYR A 212 -7.22 1.75 -0.90
C TYR A 212 -6.38 1.63 -2.16
N VAL A 213 -5.14 1.19 -2.00
CA VAL A 213 -4.18 1.09 -3.09
C VAL A 213 -3.62 -0.32 -3.16
N LEU A 214 -3.74 -0.93 -4.33
CA LEU A 214 -3.16 -2.25 -4.60
C LEU A 214 -1.74 -2.08 -5.09
N GLY A 215 -0.79 -2.41 -4.24
CA GLY A 215 0.62 -2.60 -4.58
C GLY A 215 0.90 -4.03 -5.05
N ARG A 216 2.14 -4.29 -5.45
CA ARG A 216 2.59 -5.63 -5.83
C ARG A 216 2.59 -6.60 -4.65
N ASP A 217 2.68 -6.09 -3.44
CA ASP A 217 2.87 -6.80 -2.17
C ASP A 217 1.64 -6.83 -1.27
N GLN A 218 0.75 -5.84 -1.39
CA GLN A 218 -0.36 -5.69 -0.45
C GLN A 218 -1.44 -4.73 -0.96
N ILE A 219 -2.60 -4.76 -0.32
CA ILE A 219 -3.55 -3.65 -0.32
C ILE A 219 -3.20 -2.74 0.85
N THR A 220 -2.87 -1.48 0.55
CA THR A 220 -2.60 -0.45 1.55
C THR A 220 -3.81 0.46 1.69
N ARG A 221 -4.31 0.69 2.91
CA ARG A 221 -5.26 1.75 3.18
C ARG A 221 -4.51 3.00 3.67
N LEU A 222 -4.72 4.10 2.96
CA LEU A 222 -4.07 5.37 3.26
C LEU A 222 -4.98 6.24 4.15
N HIS A 223 -4.41 6.77 5.23
CA HIS A 223 -5.13 7.59 6.20
C HIS A 223 -4.49 8.98 6.28
N ASP A 224 -5.26 9.99 5.92
CA ASP A 224 -5.03 11.38 6.26
C ASP A 224 -5.78 11.66 7.57
N LYS A 225 -5.06 11.81 8.69
CA LYS A 225 -5.65 11.89 10.02
C LYS A 225 -6.03 13.30 10.44
N ASN A 226 -5.43 14.31 9.83
CA ASN A 226 -5.65 15.73 10.14
C ASN A 226 -6.39 16.47 9.01
N GLY A 227 -6.63 15.82 7.87
CA GLY A 227 -7.34 16.40 6.73
C GLY A 227 -6.50 17.41 5.94
N ASP A 228 -5.17 17.36 6.04
CA ASP A 228 -4.29 18.31 5.35
C ASP A 228 -3.98 17.94 3.89
N GLY A 229 -4.43 16.77 3.43
CA GLY A 229 -4.23 16.26 2.07
C GLY A 229 -2.98 15.41 1.89
N GLU A 230 -2.35 14.98 2.97
CA GLU A 230 -1.23 14.03 2.96
C GLU A 230 -1.52 12.82 3.88
N ALA A 231 -1.08 11.64 3.49
CA ALA A 231 -1.33 10.43 4.26
C ALA A 231 -0.33 10.30 5.43
N ASP A 232 -0.85 10.21 6.65
CA ASP A 232 -0.07 10.03 7.88
C ASP A 232 0.18 8.58 8.23
N PHE A 233 -0.72 7.67 7.83
CA PHE A 233 -0.62 6.25 8.12
C PHE A 233 -0.94 5.40 6.91
N TYR A 234 -0.02 4.53 6.55
CA TYR A 234 -0.08 3.54 5.49
C TYR A 234 -0.38 2.20 6.13
N GLU A 235 -1.65 1.87 6.27
CA GLU A 235 -2.07 0.63 6.88
C GLU A 235 -1.89 -0.54 5.92
N ALA A 236 -1.21 -1.59 6.34
CA ALA A 236 -1.22 -2.87 5.62
C ALA A 236 -2.60 -3.52 5.81
N PHE A 237 -3.57 -3.14 4.97
CA PHE A 237 -4.95 -3.60 5.05
C PHE A 237 -5.05 -5.11 4.81
N ASN A 238 -4.38 -5.61 3.77
CA ASN A 238 -4.14 -7.03 3.58
C ASN A 238 -2.79 -7.23 2.89
N ASN A 239 -1.93 -8.05 3.47
CA ASN A 239 -0.60 -8.39 2.97
C ASN A 239 -0.38 -9.90 2.81
N ASP A 240 -1.43 -10.65 2.52
CA ASP A 240 -1.40 -12.10 2.33
C ASP A 240 -1.03 -12.50 0.89
N ILE A 241 -0.75 -11.55 0.02
CA ILE A 241 -0.33 -11.79 -1.36
C ILE A 241 1.04 -12.50 -1.36
N MET A 242 1.13 -13.61 -2.09
CA MET A 242 2.40 -14.28 -2.32
C MET A 242 3.16 -13.60 -3.45
N ILE A 243 4.25 -12.91 -3.12
CA ILE A 243 5.03 -12.12 -4.07
C ILE A 243 5.93 -13.04 -4.90
N GLY A 244 5.83 -12.94 -6.23
CA GLY A 244 6.73 -13.63 -7.15
C GLY A 244 7.96 -12.81 -7.52
N GLY A 245 9.04 -13.49 -7.84
CA GLY A 245 10.30 -12.87 -8.31
C GLY A 245 10.33 -12.54 -9.80
N GLY A 246 9.32 -12.92 -10.58
CA GLY A 246 9.29 -12.74 -12.03
C GLY A 246 9.01 -11.29 -12.45
N GLY A 247 9.51 -10.91 -13.64
CA GLY A 247 9.32 -9.58 -14.21
C GLY A 247 7.85 -9.22 -14.46
N HIS A 248 7.01 -10.22 -14.74
CA HIS A 248 5.58 -10.06 -15.01
C HIS A 248 4.66 -10.35 -13.82
N SER A 249 5.18 -10.45 -12.61
CA SER A 249 4.39 -10.77 -11.40
C SER A 249 3.68 -9.52 -10.84
N TYR A 250 2.84 -8.87 -11.64
CA TYR A 250 2.06 -7.69 -11.24
C TYR A 250 0.76 -8.07 -10.52
N ALA A 251 0.30 -7.19 -9.63
CA ALA A 251 -1.06 -7.16 -9.13
C ALA A 251 -1.77 -5.94 -9.74
N THR A 252 -2.85 -6.15 -10.48
CA THR A 252 -3.53 -5.10 -11.24
C THR A 252 -5.01 -5.07 -10.96
N CYS A 253 -5.64 -3.95 -11.25
CA CYS A 253 -7.09 -3.75 -11.18
C CYS A 253 -7.64 -4.03 -9.78
N LEU A 254 -7.96 -3.01 -9.03
CA LEU A 254 -8.63 -3.15 -7.74
C LEU A 254 -10.11 -2.79 -7.92
N GLU A 255 -11.01 -3.74 -7.68
CA GLU A 255 -12.46 -3.58 -7.78
C GLU A 255 -13.15 -3.98 -6.49
N THR A 256 -14.42 -3.58 -6.31
CA THR A 256 -15.19 -3.95 -5.13
C THR A 256 -16.58 -4.43 -5.50
N ASP A 257 -17.11 -5.40 -4.73
CA ASP A 257 -18.52 -5.80 -4.80
C ASP A 257 -19.42 -4.94 -3.88
N SER A 258 -20.71 -5.18 -3.95
CA SER A 258 -21.71 -4.49 -3.12
C SER A 258 -21.57 -4.76 -1.61
N GLN A 259 -20.84 -5.80 -1.22
CA GLN A 259 -20.54 -6.15 0.16
C GLN A 259 -19.25 -5.48 0.67
N GLY A 260 -18.50 -4.82 -0.24
CA GLY A 260 -17.23 -4.15 0.06
C GLY A 260 -16.03 -5.08 0.04
N ASN A 261 -16.14 -6.31 -0.47
CA ASN A 261 -15.00 -7.15 -0.71
C ASN A 261 -14.19 -6.63 -1.89
N PHE A 262 -12.87 -6.76 -1.83
CA PHE A 262 -11.96 -6.32 -2.87
C PHE A 262 -11.60 -7.46 -3.80
N TYR A 263 -11.55 -7.18 -5.10
CA TYR A 263 -11.12 -8.12 -6.12
C TYR A 263 -9.99 -7.54 -6.94
N PHE A 264 -9.00 -8.37 -7.28
CA PHE A 264 -7.88 -7.99 -8.13
C PHE A 264 -7.31 -9.22 -8.83
N ILE A 265 -6.46 -8.99 -9.80
CA ILE A 265 -5.83 -10.05 -10.57
C ILE A 265 -4.32 -10.01 -10.43
N ARG A 266 -3.72 -11.20 -10.50
CA ARG A 266 -2.28 -11.37 -10.48
C ARG A 266 -1.81 -12.03 -11.77
N CYS A 267 -0.82 -11.38 -12.39
CA CYS A 267 -0.13 -11.98 -13.53
C CYS A 267 0.65 -13.23 -13.12
N ALA A 268 0.79 -14.17 -14.06
CA ALA A 268 1.50 -15.41 -13.81
C ALA A 268 3.00 -15.15 -13.72
N GLU A 269 3.66 -15.91 -12.96
CA GLU A 269 4.99 -16.49 -13.04
C GLU A 269 5.48 -16.92 -11.66
N GLY A 270 5.65 -18.23 -11.49
CA GLY A 270 6.47 -18.83 -10.45
C GLY A 270 5.98 -18.68 -8.99
N THR A 271 4.74 -18.27 -8.76
CA THR A 271 4.16 -18.20 -7.43
C THR A 271 2.78 -18.85 -7.33
N PRO A 272 2.39 -19.34 -6.16
CA PRO A 272 1.05 -19.91 -5.95
C PRO A 272 -0.11 -18.94 -6.24
N HIS A 273 0.15 -17.63 -6.22
CA HIS A 273 -0.81 -16.60 -6.59
C HIS A 273 -0.55 -16.02 -8.00
N GLY A 274 0.09 -16.76 -8.90
CA GLY A 274 0.28 -16.35 -10.29
C GLY A 274 -0.89 -16.80 -11.18
N GLY A 275 -1.34 -15.97 -12.13
CA GLY A 275 -2.42 -16.27 -13.07
C GLY A 275 -3.77 -16.50 -12.37
N VAL A 276 -4.16 -15.65 -11.45
CA VAL A 276 -5.35 -15.84 -10.60
C VAL A 276 -6.17 -14.56 -10.43
N VAL A 277 -7.46 -14.75 -10.18
CA VAL A 277 -8.34 -13.74 -9.59
C VAL A 277 -8.37 -13.95 -8.09
N LEU A 278 -8.09 -12.91 -7.33
CA LEU A 278 -8.04 -12.89 -5.88
C LEU A 278 -9.17 -12.04 -5.30
N LYS A 279 -9.63 -12.43 -4.11
CA LYS A 279 -10.62 -11.70 -3.31
C LYS A 279 -10.07 -11.46 -1.92
N VAL A 280 -10.20 -10.23 -1.42
CA VAL A 280 -9.96 -9.87 -0.02
C VAL A 280 -11.28 -9.47 0.61
N SER A 281 -11.56 -9.98 1.82
CA SER A 281 -12.77 -9.63 2.57
C SER A 281 -12.82 -8.13 2.89
N ALA A 282 -14.04 -7.60 3.08
CA ALA A 282 -14.28 -6.17 3.32
C ALA A 282 -13.55 -5.61 4.55
N ASP A 283 -13.19 -6.45 5.51
CA ASP A 283 -12.41 -6.12 6.71
C ASP A 283 -10.89 -6.29 6.52
N GLY A 284 -10.44 -6.78 5.36
CA GLY A 284 -9.04 -7.05 5.06
C GLY A 284 -8.49 -8.35 5.67
N GLY A 285 -9.30 -9.10 6.42
CA GLY A 285 -8.84 -10.22 7.24
C GLY A 285 -8.55 -11.51 6.48
N LYS A 286 -9.12 -11.68 5.28
CA LYS A 286 -9.01 -12.95 4.52
C LYS A 286 -8.76 -12.70 3.05
N LEU A 287 -7.76 -13.40 2.50
CA LEU A 287 -7.49 -13.47 1.07
C LEU A 287 -7.88 -14.85 0.55
N GLU A 288 -8.59 -14.90 -0.59
CA GLU A 288 -9.08 -16.13 -1.23
C GLU A 288 -8.75 -16.11 -2.72
N VAL A 289 -8.42 -17.28 -3.27
CA VAL A 289 -8.32 -17.49 -4.72
C VAL A 289 -9.72 -17.76 -5.26
N VAL A 290 -10.19 -16.91 -6.18
CA VAL A 290 -11.52 -17.02 -6.81
C VAL A 290 -11.46 -17.90 -8.05
N ALA A 291 -10.47 -17.69 -8.90
CA ALA A 291 -10.29 -18.43 -10.17
C ALA A 291 -8.81 -18.48 -10.55
N THR A 292 -8.44 -19.46 -11.37
CA THR A 292 -7.06 -19.77 -11.77
C THR A 292 -6.95 -19.99 -13.27
N GLY A 293 -5.73 -20.21 -13.77
CA GLY A 293 -5.45 -20.64 -15.14
C GLY A 293 -5.15 -19.50 -16.11
N PHE A 294 -5.10 -18.27 -15.64
CA PHE A 294 -4.72 -17.12 -16.45
C PHE A 294 -3.21 -17.08 -16.71
N ARG A 295 -2.84 -16.49 -17.82
CA ARG A 295 -1.44 -16.23 -18.16
C ARG A 295 -0.93 -14.93 -17.54
N ASN A 296 -1.33 -13.80 -18.11
CA ASN A 296 -0.99 -12.45 -17.63
C ASN A 296 -2.24 -11.58 -17.70
N PRO A 297 -3.23 -11.83 -16.84
CA PRO A 297 -4.49 -11.11 -16.89
C PRO A 297 -4.29 -9.64 -16.56
N ASN A 298 -4.95 -8.78 -17.34
CA ASN A 298 -5.03 -7.34 -17.09
C ASN A 298 -6.38 -6.82 -17.59
N GLY A 299 -7.18 -6.32 -16.69
CA GLY A 299 -8.55 -5.92 -16.92
C GLY A 299 -9.51 -6.77 -16.10
N LEU A 300 -10.01 -6.22 -15.00
CA LEU A 300 -11.00 -6.84 -14.12
C LEU A 300 -12.17 -5.86 -13.97
N GLY A 301 -13.38 -6.37 -14.01
CA GLY A 301 -14.58 -5.61 -13.69
C GLY A 301 -15.48 -6.40 -12.75
N VAL A 302 -16.09 -5.70 -11.81
CA VAL A 302 -17.17 -6.23 -10.97
C VAL A 302 -18.45 -5.47 -11.30
N GLY A 303 -19.39 -6.16 -11.95
CA GLY A 303 -20.65 -5.56 -12.40
C GLY A 303 -21.65 -5.38 -11.27
N TYR A 304 -22.71 -4.63 -11.56
CA TYR A 304 -23.78 -4.28 -10.63
C TYR A 304 -24.47 -5.47 -9.96
N ASN A 305 -24.53 -6.60 -10.66
CA ASN A 305 -25.15 -7.85 -10.21
C ASN A 305 -24.14 -8.84 -9.63
N GLY A 306 -22.92 -8.40 -9.33
CA GLY A 306 -21.84 -9.24 -8.82
C GLY A 306 -21.16 -10.12 -9.89
N VAL A 307 -21.45 -9.93 -11.17
CA VAL A 307 -20.73 -10.61 -12.25
C VAL A 307 -19.31 -10.07 -12.31
N ILE A 308 -18.35 -10.96 -12.23
CA ILE A 308 -16.93 -10.65 -12.35
C ILE A 308 -16.50 -10.97 -13.77
N THR A 309 -15.81 -10.05 -14.42
CA THR A 309 -15.18 -10.26 -15.72
C THR A 309 -13.70 -10.04 -15.64
N ALA A 310 -12.92 -10.79 -16.40
CA ALA A 310 -11.48 -10.59 -16.53
C ALA A 310 -11.04 -10.78 -17.97
N ALA A 311 -10.04 -10.00 -18.38
CA ALA A 311 -9.37 -10.18 -19.66
C ALA A 311 -7.96 -10.73 -19.44
N ASP A 312 -7.54 -11.66 -20.28
CA ASP A 312 -6.20 -12.24 -20.22
C ASP A 312 -5.38 -11.85 -21.45
N GLN A 313 -4.09 -11.86 -21.31
CA GLN A 313 -3.18 -11.62 -22.42
C GLN A 313 -3.23 -12.81 -23.40
N GLN A 314 -3.21 -12.51 -24.69
CA GLN A 314 -3.11 -13.51 -25.75
C GLN A 314 -2.00 -14.55 -25.48
N GLY A 315 -2.29 -15.80 -25.79
CA GLY A 315 -1.30 -16.88 -25.70
C GLY A 315 -0.31 -16.85 -26.86
N THR A 316 0.72 -17.70 -26.81
CA THR A 316 1.74 -17.81 -27.87
C THR A 316 1.15 -18.26 -29.21
N TRP A 317 0.07 -19.05 -29.19
CA TRP A 317 -0.57 -19.65 -30.36
C TRP A 317 -1.95 -19.06 -30.66
N VAL A 318 -2.56 -18.36 -29.69
CA VAL A 318 -3.88 -17.75 -29.83
C VAL A 318 -3.68 -16.24 -29.89
N PRO A 319 -3.82 -15.61 -31.06
CA PRO A 319 -3.57 -14.16 -31.23
C PRO A 319 -4.78 -13.31 -30.78
N GLU A 320 -5.49 -13.75 -29.77
CA GLU A 320 -6.71 -13.10 -29.27
C GLU A 320 -6.66 -12.97 -27.77
N THR A 321 -7.09 -11.82 -27.28
CA THR A 321 -7.36 -11.58 -25.85
C THR A 321 -8.80 -11.96 -25.57
N ARG A 322 -9.03 -12.96 -24.70
CA ARG A 322 -10.39 -13.32 -24.27
C ARG A 322 -10.88 -12.41 -23.16
N LEU A 323 -12.20 -12.28 -23.13
CA LEU A 323 -12.92 -11.72 -22.00
C LEU A 323 -13.76 -12.84 -21.37
N ASP A 324 -13.45 -13.17 -20.14
CA ASP A 324 -14.07 -14.26 -19.41
C ASP A 324 -15.05 -13.74 -18.35
N ILE A 325 -16.18 -14.43 -18.19
CA ILE A 325 -17.06 -14.29 -17.03
C ILE A 325 -16.56 -15.25 -15.95
N ILE A 326 -16.11 -14.70 -14.84
CA ILE A 326 -15.44 -15.43 -13.79
C ILE A 326 -16.45 -16.14 -12.88
N ARG A 327 -16.27 -17.44 -12.71
CA ARG A 327 -17.01 -18.26 -11.75
C ARG A 327 -16.07 -18.71 -10.63
N PRO A 328 -16.48 -18.66 -9.36
CA PRO A 328 -15.68 -19.19 -8.26
C PRO A 328 -15.27 -20.64 -8.51
N GLY A 329 -13.99 -20.95 -8.32
CA GLY A 329 -13.42 -22.28 -8.61
C GLY A 329 -13.13 -22.56 -10.08
N GLY A 330 -13.37 -21.60 -10.99
CA GLY A 330 -13.11 -21.75 -12.42
C GLY A 330 -11.62 -21.82 -12.76
N PHE A 331 -11.32 -22.52 -13.85
CA PHE A 331 -10.00 -22.55 -14.50
C PHE A 331 -10.17 -22.04 -15.93
N TYR A 332 -9.35 -21.07 -16.35
CA TYR A 332 -9.48 -20.31 -17.60
C TYR A 332 -8.25 -20.41 -18.47
#